data_7ebaff543d17df2937795b4fa34bb87d
#
_entry.id   7ebaff543d17df2937795b4fa34bb87d
#
_cell.length_a   1.000
_cell.length_b   1.000
_cell.length_c   1.000
_cell.angle_alpha   90.00
_cell.angle_beta   90.00
_cell.angle_gamma   90.00
#
_symmetry.space_group_name_H-M   'P 1'
#
loop_
_entity.id
_entity.type
_entity.pdbx_description
1 polymer ?
#
loop_
_entity_poly.entity_id
_entity_poly.type
_entity_poly.pdbx_seq_one_letter_code
_entity_poly.pdbx_strand_id
1 'polypeptide(L)'
;MATRPRLFLLFTHKINTMRNKLILILVASCVLTACAKSPLGRNQLIMMPDTQVNQIGLQAFTQLKQTKPVSRNSHYINFVNCVAHPLTQMVGEGAWEIVVFEDASLNAFALPGNKIGVHSGLVNMVDNPAELAAVIGHEIGHVLAKHANERISGETFAKQSMGLLGAVVGVDQSLTMQLGMSALGLGVKYGVLMPYGRTHESEADVMGLDLMAKSGFDPRQSINLWVKMSQASNGQAQPEYLSTHPSDASRIDNLNQNMARAMQEYQQAKAQGKHPSCSK
;
A
#
# COMPACT_ATOMS: atom_id res chain seq x y z
N MET A 1 15.23 70.51 4.75
CA MET A 1 14.09 69.70 4.34
C MET A 1 14.56 68.29 4.02
N ALA A 2 14.52 67.40 4.96
CA ALA A 2 14.79 65.95 4.72
C ALA A 2 14.25 65.14 5.88
N THR A 3 13.02 64.66 5.79
CA THR A 3 12.50 63.66 6.73
C THR A 3 11.31 62.96 6.09
N ARG A 4 11.57 61.77 5.45
CA ARG A 4 10.53 60.72 5.26
C ARG A 4 11.05 59.39 4.68
N PRO A 5 12.07 58.70 5.24
CA PRO A 5 12.28 57.29 4.89
C PRO A 5 11.82 56.29 5.95
N ARG A 6 11.67 56.68 7.24
CA ARG A 6 11.39 55.71 8.32
C ARG A 6 9.96 55.15 8.32
N LEU A 7 8.97 55.91 7.88
CA LEU A 7 7.56 55.47 7.87
C LEU A 7 7.28 54.37 6.82
N PHE A 8 7.98 54.46 5.67
CA PHE A 8 7.84 53.49 4.57
C PHE A 8 8.42 52.13 4.96
N LEU A 9 9.56 52.07 5.63
CA LEU A 9 10.20 50.84 6.12
C LEU A 9 9.36 50.14 7.20
N LEU A 10 8.68 50.83 8.06
CA LEU A 10 7.79 50.25 9.08
C LEU A 10 6.51 49.66 8.46
N PHE A 11 6.00 50.26 7.41
CA PHE A 11 4.82 49.77 6.68
C PHE A 11 5.12 48.49 5.88
N THR A 12 6.25 48.43 5.20
CA THR A 12 6.68 47.23 4.47
C THR A 12 7.01 46.09 5.39
N HIS A 13 7.60 46.35 6.56
CA HIS A 13 7.88 45.30 7.55
C HIS A 13 6.57 44.72 8.13
N LYS A 14 5.56 45.53 8.40
CA LYS A 14 4.26 45.11 8.95
C LYS A 14 3.48 44.28 7.92
N ILE A 15 3.51 44.67 6.64
CA ILE A 15 2.88 43.93 5.53
C ILE A 15 3.55 42.56 5.35
N ASN A 16 4.87 42.50 5.38
CA ASN A 16 5.60 41.23 5.27
C ASN A 16 5.32 40.30 6.46
N THR A 17 5.23 40.83 7.66
CA THR A 17 4.91 40.04 8.86
C THR A 17 3.48 39.49 8.81
N MET A 18 2.50 40.30 8.36
CA MET A 18 1.12 39.82 8.15
C MET A 18 1.02 38.78 7.05
N ARG A 19 1.70 38.98 5.93
CA ARG A 19 1.76 38.00 4.83
C ARG A 19 2.35 36.66 5.28
N ASN A 20 3.45 36.71 6.04
CA ASN A 20 4.07 35.49 6.56
C ASN A 20 3.18 34.75 7.59
N LYS A 21 2.47 35.49 8.44
CA LYS A 21 1.49 34.90 9.35
C LYS A 21 0.31 34.27 8.60
N LEU A 22 -0.18 34.93 7.55
CA LEU A 22 -1.27 34.41 6.73
C LEU A 22 -0.84 33.13 5.98
N ILE A 23 0.37 33.10 5.45
CA ILE A 23 0.96 31.91 4.79
C ILE A 23 1.11 30.77 5.81
N LEU A 24 1.60 31.03 7.02
CA LEU A 24 1.73 30.06 8.09
C LEU A 24 0.36 29.46 8.51
N ILE A 25 -0.67 30.30 8.61
CA ILE A 25 -2.03 29.85 8.94
C ILE A 25 -2.61 29.01 7.80
N LEU A 26 -2.40 29.39 6.53
CA LEU A 26 -2.84 28.63 5.38
C LEU A 26 -2.15 27.26 5.30
N VAL A 27 -0.85 27.23 5.53
CA VAL A 27 -0.07 25.97 5.55
C VAL A 27 -0.52 25.07 6.71
N ALA A 28 -0.70 25.63 7.91
CA ALA A 28 -1.19 24.88 9.06
C ALA A 28 -2.62 24.33 8.82
N SER A 29 -3.49 25.10 8.19
CA SER A 29 -4.84 24.70 7.81
C SER A 29 -4.86 23.57 6.78
N CYS A 30 -3.98 23.61 5.77
CA CYS A 30 -3.84 22.53 4.78
C CYS A 30 -3.33 21.22 5.40
N VAL A 31 -2.42 21.29 6.37
CA VAL A 31 -1.91 20.08 7.05
C VAL A 31 -3.00 19.41 7.90
N LEU A 32 -3.87 20.19 8.52
CA LEU A 32 -4.97 19.68 9.35
C LEU A 32 -6.05 18.95 8.52
N THR A 33 -6.26 19.34 7.26
CA THR A 33 -7.22 18.69 6.35
C THR A 33 -6.68 17.44 5.66
N ALA A 34 -5.37 17.24 5.65
CA ALA A 34 -4.73 16.06 5.03
C ALA A 34 -4.64 14.83 5.97
N CYS A 35 -5.02 14.97 7.24
CA CYS A 35 -5.05 13.87 8.20
C CYS A 35 -6.31 13.05 8.03
N ALA A 36 -6.16 11.82 7.50
CA ALA A 36 -7.20 10.81 7.43
C ALA A 36 -7.01 9.75 8.54
N LYS A 37 -8.05 8.92 8.75
CA LYS A 37 -7.94 7.72 9.58
C LYS A 37 -7.90 6.48 8.70
N SER A 38 -6.98 5.57 9.00
CA SER A 38 -7.02 4.25 8.41
C SER A 38 -8.19 3.44 8.95
N PRO A 39 -8.55 2.30 8.33
CA PRO A 39 -9.60 1.42 8.83
C PRO A 39 -9.38 0.93 10.27
N LEU A 40 -8.13 0.81 10.71
CA LEU A 40 -7.79 0.46 12.10
C LEU A 40 -7.59 1.69 13.02
N GLY A 41 -7.95 2.91 12.56
CA GLY A 41 -7.96 4.14 13.36
C GLY A 41 -6.63 4.90 13.45
N ARG A 42 -5.59 4.45 12.73
CA ARG A 42 -4.28 5.14 12.67
C ARG A 42 -4.39 6.44 11.87
N ASN A 43 -3.66 7.47 12.28
CA ASN A 43 -3.56 8.71 11.51
C ASN A 43 -2.71 8.49 10.25
N GLN A 44 -3.21 8.97 9.12
CA GLN A 44 -2.57 8.88 7.81
C GLN A 44 -2.47 10.26 7.16
N LEU A 45 -1.40 10.49 6.42
CA LEU A 45 -1.27 11.65 5.53
C LEU A 45 -1.77 11.25 4.14
N ILE A 46 -2.96 11.70 3.77
CA ILE A 46 -3.57 11.44 2.46
C ILE A 46 -3.77 12.77 1.74
N MET A 47 -2.92 13.06 0.74
CA MET A 47 -2.93 14.32 0.02
C MET A 47 -3.51 14.19 -1.40
N MET A 48 -3.54 12.96 -1.96
CA MET A 48 -4.02 12.75 -3.32
C MET A 48 -5.47 12.27 -3.32
N PRO A 49 -6.31 12.76 -4.26
CA PRO A 49 -7.64 12.19 -4.49
C PRO A 49 -7.56 10.70 -4.87
N ASP A 50 -8.46 9.88 -4.33
CA ASP A 50 -8.49 8.43 -4.63
C ASP A 50 -8.63 8.16 -6.13
N THR A 51 -9.41 8.98 -6.86
CA THR A 51 -9.56 8.88 -8.31
C THR A 51 -8.22 8.98 -9.05
N GLN A 52 -7.32 9.86 -8.60
CA GLN A 52 -6.01 10.04 -9.21
C GLN A 52 -5.10 8.84 -8.89
N VAL A 53 -5.11 8.37 -7.64
CA VAL A 53 -4.32 7.20 -7.22
C VAL A 53 -4.80 5.94 -7.95
N ASN A 54 -6.12 5.77 -8.12
CA ASN A 54 -6.71 4.67 -8.87
C ASN A 54 -6.30 4.70 -10.36
N GLN A 55 -6.20 5.88 -10.98
CA GLN A 55 -5.69 6.02 -12.35
C GLN A 55 -4.22 5.60 -12.46
N ILE A 56 -3.39 5.97 -11.49
CA ILE A 56 -1.99 5.52 -11.43
C ILE A 56 -1.92 3.99 -11.34
N GLY A 57 -2.73 3.39 -10.47
CA GLY A 57 -2.80 1.93 -10.33
C GLY A 57 -3.24 1.23 -11.62
N LEU A 58 -4.28 1.76 -12.29
CA LEU A 58 -4.76 1.25 -13.58
C LEU A 58 -3.69 1.31 -14.67
N GLN A 59 -2.98 2.43 -14.78
CA GLN A 59 -1.89 2.59 -15.76
C GLN A 59 -0.75 1.62 -15.48
N ALA A 60 -0.32 1.50 -14.21
CA ALA A 60 0.70 0.56 -13.79
C ALA A 60 0.32 -0.89 -14.10
N PHE A 61 -0.91 -1.29 -13.80
CA PHE A 61 -1.39 -2.64 -14.07
C PHE A 61 -1.49 -2.94 -15.57
N THR A 62 -1.92 -1.97 -16.36
CA THR A 62 -1.95 -2.09 -17.83
C THR A 62 -0.54 -2.28 -18.39
N GLN A 63 0.44 -1.51 -17.91
CA GLN A 63 1.84 -1.65 -18.30
C GLN A 63 2.40 -3.03 -17.91
N LEU A 64 2.09 -3.53 -16.70
CA LEU A 64 2.51 -4.86 -16.27
C LEU A 64 1.97 -5.95 -17.20
N LYS A 65 0.70 -5.88 -17.60
CA LYS A 65 0.11 -6.84 -18.57
C LYS A 65 0.74 -6.77 -19.96
N GLN A 66 1.35 -5.65 -20.33
CA GLN A 66 2.06 -5.51 -21.61
C GLN A 66 3.51 -5.99 -21.54
N THR A 67 4.13 -5.91 -20.37
CA THR A 67 5.57 -6.18 -20.18
C THR A 67 5.87 -7.55 -19.58
N LYS A 68 4.92 -8.14 -18.84
CA LYS A 68 5.04 -9.47 -18.25
C LYS A 68 4.08 -10.43 -18.93
N PRO A 69 4.48 -11.69 -19.18
CA PRO A 69 3.59 -12.71 -19.72
C PRO A 69 2.42 -12.98 -18.78
N VAL A 70 1.20 -12.82 -19.30
CA VAL A 70 -0.02 -13.22 -18.57
C VAL A 70 -0.21 -14.71 -18.75
N SER A 71 -0.49 -15.42 -17.65
CA SER A 71 -0.70 -16.87 -17.68
C SER A 71 -1.93 -17.24 -18.49
N ARG A 72 -1.79 -18.33 -19.27
CA ARG A 72 -2.88 -19.01 -19.96
C ARG A 72 -3.22 -20.35 -19.34
N ASN A 73 -2.55 -20.70 -18.23
CA ASN A 73 -2.80 -21.91 -17.49
C ASN A 73 -4.15 -21.79 -16.75
N SER A 74 -5.18 -22.45 -17.26
CA SER A 74 -6.52 -22.43 -16.69
C SER A 74 -6.56 -22.92 -15.24
N HIS A 75 -5.67 -23.84 -14.86
CA HIS A 75 -5.54 -24.36 -13.50
C HIS A 75 -5.17 -23.23 -12.53
N TYR A 76 -4.12 -22.48 -12.84
CA TYR A 76 -3.69 -21.35 -12.03
C TYR A 76 -4.77 -20.25 -11.97
N ILE A 77 -5.35 -19.91 -13.13
CA ILE A 77 -6.39 -18.88 -13.23
C ILE A 77 -7.60 -19.26 -12.39
N ASN A 78 -8.09 -20.49 -12.52
CA ASN A 78 -9.26 -20.96 -11.77
C ASN A 78 -8.98 -21.02 -10.27
N PHE A 79 -7.81 -21.53 -9.86
CA PHE A 79 -7.43 -21.59 -8.46
C PHE A 79 -7.32 -20.20 -7.84
N VAL A 80 -6.61 -19.27 -8.46
CA VAL A 80 -6.46 -17.90 -7.97
C VAL A 80 -7.81 -17.18 -7.90
N ASN A 81 -8.65 -17.29 -8.92
CA ASN A 81 -9.98 -16.68 -8.91
C ASN A 81 -10.89 -17.30 -7.84
N CYS A 82 -10.85 -18.63 -7.66
CA CYS A 82 -11.60 -19.30 -6.61
C CYS A 82 -11.25 -18.76 -5.22
N VAL A 83 -9.97 -18.50 -4.96
CA VAL A 83 -9.50 -17.95 -3.68
C VAL A 83 -9.80 -16.46 -3.56
N ALA A 84 -9.55 -15.67 -4.60
CA ALA A 84 -9.68 -14.22 -4.55
C ALA A 84 -11.14 -13.73 -4.52
N HIS A 85 -12.05 -14.44 -5.19
CA HIS A 85 -13.45 -14.03 -5.27
C HIS A 85 -14.15 -13.87 -3.90
N PRO A 86 -14.09 -14.83 -2.97
CA PRO A 86 -14.69 -14.65 -1.65
C PRO A 86 -14.12 -13.45 -0.88
N LEU A 87 -12.81 -13.17 -1.02
CA LEU A 87 -12.15 -12.04 -0.40
C LEU A 87 -12.64 -10.71 -0.98
N THR A 88 -12.67 -10.60 -2.30
CA THR A 88 -13.08 -9.37 -2.99
C THR A 88 -14.58 -9.09 -2.83
N GLN A 89 -15.43 -10.12 -2.74
CA GLN A 89 -16.84 -9.95 -2.43
C GLN A 89 -17.08 -9.39 -1.02
N MET A 90 -16.25 -9.76 -0.04
CA MET A 90 -16.33 -9.20 1.32
C MET A 90 -16.02 -7.71 1.37
N VAL A 91 -15.19 -7.21 0.47
CA VAL A 91 -14.85 -5.77 0.38
C VAL A 91 -15.99 -4.95 -0.23
N GLY A 92 -16.73 -5.50 -1.17
CA GLY A 92 -17.95 -4.91 -1.74
C GLY A 92 -17.73 -3.67 -2.62
N GLU A 93 -16.51 -3.22 -2.82
CA GLU A 93 -16.18 -2.01 -3.58
C GLU A 93 -15.78 -2.33 -5.02
N GLY A 94 -16.75 -2.33 -5.94
CA GLY A 94 -16.49 -2.42 -7.38
C GLY A 94 -15.96 -3.77 -7.86
N ALA A 95 -15.69 -3.85 -9.17
CA ALA A 95 -15.13 -5.05 -9.78
C ALA A 95 -13.60 -5.10 -9.60
N TRP A 96 -13.09 -6.22 -9.09
CA TRP A 96 -11.67 -6.49 -8.99
C TRP A 96 -11.19 -7.20 -10.27
N GLU A 97 -10.10 -6.72 -10.86
CA GLU A 97 -9.40 -7.40 -11.94
C GLU A 97 -8.25 -8.23 -11.36
N ILE A 98 -8.31 -9.54 -11.57
CA ILE A 98 -7.35 -10.50 -11.03
C ILE A 98 -6.60 -11.13 -12.21
N VAL A 99 -5.27 -11.05 -12.20
CA VAL A 99 -4.41 -11.57 -13.27
C VAL A 99 -3.32 -12.44 -12.68
N VAL A 100 -3.12 -13.61 -13.26
CA VAL A 100 -1.97 -14.45 -12.98
C VAL A 100 -0.89 -14.17 -14.02
N PHE A 101 0.33 -13.89 -13.56
CA PHE A 101 1.51 -13.67 -14.42
C PHE A 101 2.39 -14.92 -14.40
N GLU A 102 2.92 -15.30 -15.58
CA GLU A 102 3.95 -16.33 -15.70
C GLU A 102 5.30 -15.77 -15.26
N ASP A 103 5.54 -15.89 -13.96
CA ASP A 103 6.75 -15.43 -13.31
C ASP A 103 7.07 -16.38 -12.17
N ALA A 104 8.30 -16.93 -12.17
CA ALA A 104 8.73 -17.91 -11.19
C ALA A 104 9.00 -17.31 -9.81
N SER A 105 9.01 -15.99 -9.69
CA SER A 105 9.21 -15.31 -8.39
C SER A 105 8.02 -15.55 -7.46
N LEU A 106 8.31 -15.63 -6.15
CA LEU A 106 7.31 -15.75 -5.11
C LEU A 106 6.76 -14.36 -4.82
N ASN A 107 5.74 -13.94 -5.58
CA ASN A 107 5.17 -12.60 -5.43
C ASN A 107 3.68 -12.55 -5.74
N ALA A 108 3.00 -11.59 -5.09
CA ALA A 108 1.68 -11.09 -5.43
C ALA A 108 1.65 -9.60 -5.06
N PHE A 109 0.70 -8.87 -5.61
CA PHE A 109 0.52 -7.46 -5.31
C PHE A 109 -0.92 -7.03 -5.57
N ALA A 110 -1.37 -6.00 -4.85
CA ALA A 110 -2.57 -5.27 -5.22
C ALA A 110 -2.26 -3.79 -5.47
N LEU A 111 -2.89 -3.24 -6.50
CA LEU A 111 -2.76 -1.84 -6.86
C LEU A 111 -4.09 -1.11 -6.65
N PRO A 112 -4.05 0.22 -6.36
CA PRO A 112 -5.23 1.05 -6.33
C PRO A 112 -6.07 0.90 -7.61
N GLY A 113 -7.39 1.02 -7.48
CA GLY A 113 -8.32 0.75 -8.58
C GLY A 113 -8.66 -0.73 -8.73
N ASN A 114 -8.55 -1.50 -7.63
CA ASN A 114 -9.01 -2.89 -7.51
C ASN A 114 -8.30 -3.85 -8.51
N LYS A 115 -6.99 -3.83 -8.52
CA LYS A 115 -6.15 -4.66 -9.38
C LYS A 115 -5.31 -5.61 -8.53
N ILE A 116 -5.36 -6.91 -8.82
CA ILE A 116 -4.57 -7.95 -8.15
C ILE A 116 -3.74 -8.69 -9.19
N GLY A 117 -2.44 -8.78 -8.94
CA GLY A 117 -1.52 -9.62 -9.69
C GLY A 117 -0.96 -10.73 -8.80
N VAL A 118 -0.93 -11.96 -9.32
CA VAL A 118 -0.35 -13.12 -8.63
C VAL A 118 0.64 -13.80 -9.57
N HIS A 119 1.85 -14.05 -9.10
CA HIS A 119 2.86 -14.75 -9.89
C HIS A 119 2.69 -16.27 -9.80
N SER A 120 2.92 -16.98 -10.90
CA SER A 120 2.82 -18.45 -10.97
C SER A 120 3.74 -19.14 -9.98
N GLY A 121 4.91 -18.55 -9.66
CA GLY A 121 5.80 -19.04 -8.61
C GLY A 121 5.15 -19.12 -7.24
N LEU A 122 4.39 -18.09 -6.85
CA LEU A 122 3.63 -18.10 -5.59
C LEU A 122 2.52 -19.14 -5.61
N VAL A 123 1.79 -19.26 -6.74
CA VAL A 123 0.76 -20.31 -6.91
C VAL A 123 1.36 -21.70 -6.69
N ASN A 124 2.56 -21.95 -7.19
CA ASN A 124 3.24 -23.22 -7.01
C ASN A 124 3.70 -23.47 -5.56
N MET A 125 4.09 -22.43 -4.84
CA MET A 125 4.65 -22.51 -3.49
C MET A 125 3.60 -22.81 -2.42
N VAL A 126 2.39 -22.25 -2.54
CA VAL A 126 1.33 -22.46 -1.53
C VAL A 126 0.84 -23.90 -1.53
N ASP A 127 0.59 -24.50 -0.37
CA ASP A 127 0.12 -25.87 -0.24
C ASP A 127 -1.40 -26.00 -0.25
N ASN A 128 -2.09 -24.91 0.12
CA ASN A 128 -3.54 -24.91 0.25
C ASN A 128 -4.15 -23.53 -0.08
N PRO A 129 -5.48 -23.47 -0.34
CA PRO A 129 -6.14 -22.20 -0.67
C PRO A 129 -6.04 -21.12 0.41
N ALA A 130 -5.97 -21.50 1.68
CA ALA A 130 -5.94 -20.53 2.78
C ALA A 130 -4.57 -19.82 2.88
N GLU A 131 -3.47 -20.46 2.48
CA GLU A 131 -2.17 -19.78 2.34
C GLU A 131 -2.23 -18.70 1.25
N LEU A 132 -2.85 -19.00 0.10
CA LEU A 132 -3.03 -17.98 -0.95
C LEU A 132 -3.99 -16.88 -0.51
N ALA A 133 -5.04 -17.22 0.24
CA ALA A 133 -5.98 -16.26 0.80
C ALA A 133 -5.30 -15.30 1.79
N ALA A 134 -4.31 -15.76 2.55
CA ALA A 134 -3.53 -14.92 3.45
C ALA A 134 -2.74 -13.86 2.68
N VAL A 135 -2.08 -14.22 1.55
CA VAL A 135 -1.38 -13.24 0.71
C VAL A 135 -2.35 -12.27 0.08
N ILE A 136 -3.37 -12.76 -0.62
CA ILE A 136 -4.33 -11.90 -1.33
C ILE A 136 -5.08 -10.99 -0.33
N GLY A 137 -5.43 -11.51 0.84
CA GLY A 137 -6.05 -10.72 1.91
C GLY A 137 -5.15 -9.60 2.42
N HIS A 138 -3.86 -9.87 2.60
CA HIS A 138 -2.84 -8.88 2.97
C HIS A 138 -2.72 -7.78 1.89
N GLU A 139 -2.65 -8.15 0.62
CA GLU A 139 -2.60 -7.20 -0.49
C GLU A 139 -3.85 -6.32 -0.57
N ILE A 140 -5.03 -6.90 -0.41
CA ILE A 140 -6.29 -6.16 -0.31
C ILE A 140 -6.25 -5.22 0.90
N GLY A 141 -5.68 -5.64 2.03
CA GLY A 141 -5.46 -4.82 3.22
C GLY A 141 -4.70 -3.53 2.91
N HIS A 142 -3.63 -3.62 2.11
CA HIS A 142 -2.88 -2.43 1.66
C HIS A 142 -3.74 -1.45 0.84
N VAL A 143 -4.61 -1.95 -0.03
CA VAL A 143 -5.52 -1.11 -0.83
C VAL A 143 -6.56 -0.44 0.06
N LEU A 144 -7.21 -1.18 0.94
CA LEU A 144 -8.24 -0.68 1.85
C LEU A 144 -7.69 0.37 2.83
N ALA A 145 -6.48 0.14 3.34
CA ALA A 145 -5.78 1.08 4.21
C ALA A 145 -5.12 2.24 3.44
N LYS A 146 -5.26 2.30 2.11
CA LYS A 146 -4.72 3.37 1.24
C LYS A 146 -3.20 3.57 1.41
N HIS A 147 -2.45 2.52 1.71
CA HIS A 147 -1.02 2.60 1.99
C HIS A 147 -0.21 3.16 0.82
N ALA A 148 -0.62 2.88 -0.44
CA ALA A 148 0.00 3.47 -1.62
C ALA A 148 -0.19 5.00 -1.66
N ASN A 149 -1.40 5.50 -1.36
CA ASN A 149 -1.68 6.95 -1.30
C ASN A 149 -0.88 7.60 -0.17
N GLU A 150 -0.88 7.02 1.02
CA GLU A 150 -0.12 7.53 2.18
C GLU A 150 1.38 7.65 1.85
N ARG A 151 1.96 6.65 1.20
CA ARG A 151 3.36 6.65 0.79
C ARG A 151 3.66 7.75 -0.22
N ILE A 152 2.87 7.85 -1.30
CA ILE A 152 3.03 8.89 -2.32
C ILE A 152 2.87 10.28 -1.70
N SER A 153 1.88 10.44 -0.81
CA SER A 153 1.64 11.69 -0.09
C SER A 153 2.80 12.09 0.81
N GLY A 154 3.35 11.13 1.56
CA GLY A 154 4.51 11.34 2.43
C GLY A 154 5.77 11.75 1.65
N GLU A 155 6.07 11.07 0.54
CA GLU A 155 7.19 11.41 -0.33
C GLU A 155 7.02 12.79 -0.96
N THR A 156 5.81 13.12 -1.44
CA THR A 156 5.49 14.42 -2.02
C THR A 156 5.67 15.53 -0.99
N PHE A 157 5.15 15.33 0.22
CA PHE A 157 5.30 16.26 1.33
C PHE A 157 6.78 16.47 1.70
N ALA A 158 7.55 15.39 1.82
CA ALA A 158 8.98 15.47 2.14
C ALA A 158 9.74 16.27 1.07
N LYS A 159 9.50 16.01 -0.22
CA LYS A 159 10.14 16.73 -1.33
C LYS A 159 9.78 18.21 -1.36
N GLN A 160 8.51 18.55 -1.18
CA GLN A 160 8.05 19.94 -1.12
C GLN A 160 8.66 20.69 0.08
N SER A 161 8.73 20.04 1.24
CA SER A 161 9.35 20.61 2.43
C SER A 161 10.84 20.86 2.25
N MET A 162 11.56 19.92 1.63
CA MET A 162 12.98 20.09 1.29
C MET A 162 13.21 21.20 0.24
N GLY A 163 12.34 21.30 -0.76
CA GLY A 163 12.38 22.39 -1.75
C GLY A 163 12.18 23.77 -1.14
N LEU A 164 11.25 23.90 -0.20
CA LEU A 164 11.03 25.14 0.55
C LEU A 164 12.24 25.49 1.43
N LEU A 165 12.83 24.53 2.14
CA LEU A 165 14.04 24.72 2.92
C LEU A 165 15.22 25.09 2.03
N GLY A 166 15.39 24.44 0.87
CA GLY A 166 16.42 24.77 -0.12
C GLY A 166 16.29 26.20 -0.66
N ALA A 167 15.07 26.65 -0.93
CA ALA A 167 14.80 28.02 -1.37
C ALA A 167 15.13 29.08 -0.29
N VAL A 168 14.93 28.73 0.99
CA VAL A 168 15.26 29.59 2.12
C VAL A 168 16.78 29.65 2.38
N VAL A 169 17.49 28.54 2.13
CA VAL A 169 18.93 28.41 2.39
C VAL A 169 19.79 28.72 1.13
N GLY A 170 19.16 28.99 -0.04
CA GLY A 170 19.86 29.36 -1.26
C GLY A 170 20.49 28.19 -2.04
N VAL A 171 19.96 26.97 -1.85
CA VAL A 171 20.38 25.78 -2.63
C VAL A 171 19.74 25.81 -4.01
N ASP A 172 20.50 25.44 -5.05
CA ASP A 172 20.10 25.49 -6.45
C ASP A 172 18.81 24.67 -6.72
N GLN A 173 17.76 25.36 -7.19
CA GLN A 173 16.45 24.77 -7.48
C GLN A 173 16.48 23.76 -8.64
N SER A 174 17.51 23.76 -9.48
CA SER A 174 17.62 22.84 -10.62
C SER A 174 17.76 21.39 -10.17
N LEU A 175 18.51 21.13 -9.10
CA LEU A 175 18.73 19.79 -8.53
C LEU A 175 17.46 19.23 -7.86
N THR A 176 16.72 20.08 -7.15
CA THR A 176 15.46 19.68 -6.47
C THR A 176 14.34 19.41 -7.47
N MET A 177 14.28 20.15 -8.58
CA MET A 177 13.30 19.93 -9.65
C MET A 177 13.59 18.67 -10.45
N GLN A 178 14.86 18.36 -10.73
CA GLN A 178 15.29 17.15 -11.44
C GLN A 178 15.04 15.88 -10.61
N LEU A 179 15.25 15.93 -9.29
CA LEU A 179 14.91 14.86 -8.36
C LEU A 179 13.39 14.67 -8.23
N GLY A 180 12.60 15.75 -8.30
CA GLY A 180 11.14 15.70 -8.29
C GLY A 180 10.54 15.07 -9.54
N MET A 181 11.05 15.42 -10.72
CA MET A 181 10.63 14.89 -12.03
C MET A 181 10.98 13.41 -12.20
N SER A 182 12.18 12.99 -11.76
CA SER A 182 12.56 11.57 -11.77
C SER A 182 11.68 10.71 -10.85
N ALA A 183 11.17 11.27 -9.76
CA ALA A 183 10.26 10.58 -8.86
C ALA A 183 8.84 10.40 -9.42
N LEU A 184 8.34 11.31 -10.26
CA LEU A 184 7.06 11.14 -10.96
C LEU A 184 7.15 10.05 -12.05
N GLY A 185 8.29 9.95 -12.75
CA GLY A 185 8.58 8.86 -13.71
C GLY A 185 8.82 7.50 -13.04
N LEU A 186 9.21 7.51 -11.76
CA LEU A 186 9.42 6.34 -10.93
C LEU A 186 8.13 5.84 -10.23
N GLY A 187 7.02 6.60 -10.31
CA GLY A 187 5.76 6.26 -9.62
C GLY A 187 5.27 4.85 -9.93
N VAL A 188 5.46 4.38 -11.16
CA VAL A 188 5.15 2.99 -11.56
C VAL A 188 6.14 2.00 -10.94
N LYS A 189 7.43 2.36 -10.88
CA LYS A 189 8.49 1.51 -10.31
C LYS A 189 8.41 1.43 -8.78
N TYR A 190 8.00 2.51 -8.11
CA TYR A 190 7.91 2.60 -6.65
C TYR A 190 6.55 2.14 -6.10
N GLY A 191 5.47 2.20 -6.87
CA GLY A 191 4.15 1.68 -6.47
C GLY A 191 4.15 0.18 -6.19
N VAL A 192 5.01 -0.57 -6.92
CA VAL A 192 5.09 -2.05 -6.86
C VAL A 192 6.37 -2.55 -6.20
N LEU A 193 7.43 -1.73 -6.12
CA LEU A 193 8.79 -2.23 -5.84
C LEU A 193 9.44 -1.63 -4.58
N MET A 194 8.82 -0.66 -3.88
CA MET A 194 9.40 -0.14 -2.64
C MET A 194 8.80 -0.82 -1.41
N PRO A 195 9.63 -1.21 -0.44
CA PRO A 195 9.13 -1.84 0.78
C PRO A 195 8.18 -0.92 1.54
N TYR A 196 7.11 -1.50 2.03
CA TYR A 196 6.21 -0.84 2.98
C TYR A 196 6.86 -0.72 4.35
N GLY A 197 6.48 0.30 5.11
CA GLY A 197 6.95 0.44 6.48
C GLY A 197 6.29 -0.60 7.41
N ARG A 198 6.95 -0.95 8.52
CA ARG A 198 6.45 -1.93 9.51
C ARG A 198 5.02 -1.67 9.96
N THR A 199 4.64 -0.41 10.11
CA THR A 199 3.28 -0.03 10.51
C THR A 199 2.25 -0.41 9.45
N HIS A 200 2.57 -0.19 8.16
CA HIS A 200 1.71 -0.58 7.04
C HIS A 200 1.57 -2.10 6.95
N GLU A 201 2.69 -2.81 7.14
CA GLU A 201 2.69 -4.27 7.13
C GLU A 201 1.82 -4.85 8.25
N SER A 202 2.01 -4.35 9.50
CA SER A 202 1.19 -4.79 10.63
C SER A 202 -0.30 -4.48 10.44
N GLU A 203 -0.64 -3.36 9.83
CA GLU A 203 -2.03 -3.00 9.53
C GLU A 203 -2.61 -3.91 8.45
N ALA A 204 -1.86 -4.15 7.37
CA ALA A 204 -2.27 -5.06 6.30
C ALA A 204 -2.41 -6.51 6.78
N ASP A 205 -1.54 -6.97 7.68
CA ASP A 205 -1.63 -8.30 8.31
C ASP A 205 -2.94 -8.47 9.09
N VAL A 206 -3.30 -7.51 9.94
CA VAL A 206 -4.54 -7.57 10.74
C VAL A 206 -5.77 -7.55 9.83
N MET A 207 -5.78 -6.66 8.84
CA MET A 207 -6.90 -6.55 7.90
C MET A 207 -7.02 -7.78 7.01
N GLY A 208 -5.90 -8.30 6.53
CA GLY A 208 -5.85 -9.52 5.71
C GLY A 208 -6.30 -10.75 6.49
N LEU A 209 -5.86 -10.87 7.75
CA LEU A 209 -6.27 -11.95 8.66
C LEU A 209 -7.79 -11.95 8.89
N ASP A 210 -8.38 -10.78 9.14
CA ASP A 210 -9.83 -10.65 9.29
C ASP A 210 -10.58 -10.97 8.00
N LEU A 211 -10.07 -10.46 6.88
CA LEU A 211 -10.70 -10.67 5.58
C LEU A 211 -10.74 -12.15 5.19
N MET A 212 -9.61 -12.87 5.34
CA MET A 212 -9.58 -14.31 5.06
C MET A 212 -10.49 -15.09 5.99
N ALA A 213 -10.51 -14.76 7.28
CA ALA A 213 -11.38 -15.42 8.26
C ALA A 213 -12.87 -15.24 7.93
N LYS A 214 -13.30 -13.99 7.67
CA LYS A 214 -14.69 -13.66 7.28
C LYS A 214 -15.11 -14.27 5.94
N SER A 215 -14.14 -14.58 5.10
CA SER A 215 -14.35 -15.24 3.80
C SER A 215 -14.40 -16.78 3.92
N GLY A 216 -14.20 -17.35 5.11
CA GLY A 216 -14.27 -18.79 5.37
C GLY A 216 -12.96 -19.54 5.14
N PHE A 217 -11.82 -18.84 5.04
CA PHE A 217 -10.47 -19.43 5.01
C PHE A 217 -9.88 -19.49 6.42
N ASP A 218 -9.20 -20.58 6.74
CA ASP A 218 -8.58 -20.80 8.06
C ASP A 218 -7.45 -19.80 8.31
N PRO A 219 -7.56 -18.84 9.27
CA PRO A 219 -6.59 -17.81 9.50
C PRO A 219 -5.23 -18.32 10.02
N ARG A 220 -5.17 -19.52 10.58
CA ARG A 220 -3.93 -20.14 11.07
C ARG A 220 -2.93 -20.38 9.94
N GLN A 221 -3.42 -20.53 8.69
CA GLN A 221 -2.57 -20.73 7.52
C GLN A 221 -1.74 -19.49 7.16
N SER A 222 -2.11 -18.30 7.65
CA SER A 222 -1.29 -17.09 7.49
C SER A 222 0.07 -17.23 8.17
N ILE A 223 0.11 -17.80 9.38
CA ILE A 223 1.38 -18.05 10.10
C ILE A 223 2.21 -19.11 9.39
N ASN A 224 1.59 -20.21 8.94
CA ASN A 224 2.27 -21.28 8.20
C ASN A 224 2.95 -20.73 6.94
N LEU A 225 2.25 -19.85 6.21
CA LEU A 225 2.79 -19.19 5.03
C LEU A 225 4.03 -18.35 5.36
N TRP A 226 3.97 -17.50 6.40
CA TRP A 226 5.10 -16.66 6.79
C TRP A 226 6.32 -17.47 7.21
N VAL A 227 6.12 -18.54 7.97
CA VAL A 227 7.19 -19.48 8.32
C VAL A 227 7.82 -20.10 7.07
N LYS A 228 6.98 -20.55 6.12
CA LYS A 228 7.44 -21.11 4.84
C LYS A 228 8.23 -20.10 4.00
N MET A 229 7.74 -18.86 3.87
CA MET A 229 8.43 -17.80 3.15
C MET A 229 9.78 -17.44 3.78
N SER A 230 9.86 -17.38 5.11
CA SER A 230 11.10 -17.11 5.81
C SER A 230 12.13 -18.24 5.62
N GLN A 231 11.68 -19.49 5.58
CA GLN A 231 12.53 -20.65 5.31
C GLN A 231 13.06 -20.67 3.88
N ALA A 232 12.23 -20.25 2.90
CA ALA A 232 12.64 -20.13 1.51
C ALA A 232 13.76 -19.10 1.30
N SER A 233 13.97 -18.18 2.25
CA SER A 233 15.04 -17.18 2.24
C SER A 233 16.38 -17.72 2.75
N ASN A 234 16.42 -18.86 3.43
CA ASN A 234 17.64 -19.42 4.02
C ASN A 234 18.59 -19.98 2.94
N GLY A 235 19.62 -19.21 2.60
CA GLY A 235 20.69 -19.61 1.69
C GLY A 235 20.49 -19.28 0.22
N GLN A 236 19.39 -18.65 -0.16
CA GLN A 236 19.11 -18.15 -1.50
C GLN A 236 18.76 -16.66 -1.48
N ALA A 237 18.64 -16.03 -2.65
CA ALA A 237 18.14 -14.67 -2.76
C ALA A 237 16.76 -14.56 -2.09
N GLN A 238 16.58 -13.53 -1.28
CA GLN A 238 15.32 -13.26 -0.59
C GLN A 238 14.14 -13.27 -1.58
N PRO A 239 13.03 -14.00 -1.31
CA PRO A 239 11.85 -13.96 -2.15
C PRO A 239 11.43 -12.52 -2.46
N GLU A 240 11.01 -12.26 -3.70
CA GLU A 240 10.63 -10.91 -4.16
C GLU A 240 9.54 -10.30 -3.25
N TYR A 241 8.59 -11.11 -2.81
CA TYR A 241 7.57 -10.70 -1.87
C TYR A 241 8.15 -10.15 -0.55
N LEU A 242 9.16 -10.79 0.00
CA LEU A 242 9.80 -10.32 1.25
C LEU A 242 10.67 -9.07 1.04
N SER A 243 11.04 -8.74 -0.19
CA SER A 243 11.76 -7.49 -0.48
C SER A 243 10.83 -6.28 -0.46
N THR A 244 9.57 -6.47 -0.82
CA THR A 244 8.52 -5.43 -0.81
C THR A 244 7.72 -5.44 0.51
N HIS A 245 7.60 -6.60 1.15
CA HIS A 245 6.91 -6.85 2.42
C HIS A 245 7.87 -7.48 3.43
N PRO A 246 8.75 -6.68 4.06
CA PRO A 246 9.75 -7.22 4.97
C PRO A 246 9.10 -8.03 6.10
N SER A 247 9.58 -9.29 6.27
CA SER A 247 9.17 -10.11 7.39
C SER A 247 10.12 -9.87 8.58
N ASP A 248 9.54 -9.66 9.73
CA ASP A 248 10.26 -9.75 11.00
C ASP A 248 9.42 -10.56 12.00
N ALA A 249 10.04 -10.94 13.12
CA ALA A 249 9.36 -11.71 14.18
C ALA A 249 8.10 -10.97 14.69
N SER A 250 8.09 -9.64 14.64
CA SER A 250 6.97 -8.82 15.12
C SER A 250 5.69 -9.02 14.31
N ARG A 251 5.78 -9.39 13.02
CA ARG A 251 4.61 -9.69 12.18
C ARG A 251 3.93 -10.99 12.62
N ILE A 252 4.72 -12.03 12.87
CA ILE A 252 4.20 -13.32 13.39
C ILE A 252 3.57 -13.11 14.77
N ASP A 253 4.20 -12.31 15.64
CA ASP A 253 3.65 -11.98 16.96
C ASP A 253 2.32 -11.21 16.83
N ASN A 254 2.24 -10.24 15.91
CA ASN A 254 1.02 -9.49 15.64
C ASN A 254 -0.12 -10.38 15.13
N LEU A 255 0.15 -11.30 14.21
CA LEU A 255 -0.81 -12.31 13.74
C LEU A 255 -1.29 -13.19 14.89
N ASN A 256 -0.38 -13.67 15.75
CA ASN A 256 -0.72 -14.48 16.93
C ASN A 256 -1.62 -13.73 17.91
N GLN A 257 -1.35 -12.44 18.19
CA GLN A 257 -2.17 -11.61 19.08
C GLN A 257 -3.61 -11.43 18.55
N ASN A 258 -3.78 -11.39 17.22
CA ASN A 258 -5.09 -11.22 16.59
C ASN A 258 -5.78 -12.57 16.26
N MET A 259 -5.09 -13.69 16.39
CA MET A 259 -5.59 -15.01 15.97
C MET A 259 -6.88 -15.44 16.66
N ALA A 260 -7.02 -15.19 17.97
CA ALA A 260 -8.22 -15.57 18.71
C ALA A 260 -9.48 -14.90 18.14
N ARG A 261 -9.39 -13.61 17.81
CA ARG A 261 -10.47 -12.84 17.16
C ARG A 261 -10.74 -13.37 15.75
N ALA A 262 -9.71 -13.57 14.96
CA ALA A 262 -9.85 -14.09 13.60
C ALA A 262 -10.48 -15.49 13.58
N MET A 263 -10.15 -16.34 14.54
CA MET A 263 -10.79 -17.67 14.69
C MET A 263 -12.28 -17.57 15.02
N GLN A 264 -12.71 -16.58 15.81
CA GLN A 264 -14.13 -16.34 16.05
C GLN A 264 -14.86 -15.93 14.76
N GLU A 265 -14.27 -15.00 13.98
CA GLU A 265 -14.81 -14.58 12.67
C GLU A 265 -14.88 -15.75 11.69
N TYR A 266 -13.86 -16.59 11.67
CA TYR A 266 -13.82 -17.81 10.85
C TYR A 266 -14.94 -18.77 11.21
N GLN A 267 -15.15 -19.05 12.52
CA GLN A 267 -16.24 -19.94 12.95
C GLN A 267 -17.63 -19.37 12.61
N GLN A 268 -17.79 -18.06 12.74
CA GLN A 268 -19.03 -17.40 12.32
C GLN A 268 -19.25 -17.50 10.80
N ALA A 269 -18.21 -17.27 10.00
CA ALA A 269 -18.27 -17.44 8.55
C ALA A 269 -18.64 -18.88 8.16
N LYS A 270 -18.06 -19.86 8.83
CA LYS A 270 -18.40 -21.30 8.65
C LYS A 270 -19.86 -21.58 8.99
N ALA A 271 -20.36 -21.05 10.09
CA ALA A 271 -21.77 -21.21 10.50
C ALA A 271 -22.75 -20.56 9.50
N GLN A 272 -22.30 -19.54 8.76
CA GLN A 272 -23.03 -18.88 7.67
C GLN A 272 -22.93 -19.61 6.33
N GLY A 273 -22.30 -20.78 6.28
CA GLY A 273 -22.14 -21.57 5.06
C GLY A 273 -20.99 -21.15 4.15
N LYS A 274 -20.06 -20.29 4.62
CA LYS A 274 -18.88 -19.90 3.84
C LYS A 274 -17.82 -20.99 3.94
N HIS A 275 -17.74 -21.80 2.91
CA HIS A 275 -16.81 -22.93 2.80
C HIS A 275 -16.14 -22.90 1.42
N PRO A 276 -15.19 -21.98 1.15
CA PRO A 276 -14.53 -21.96 -0.15
C PRO A 276 -13.85 -23.30 -0.43
N SER A 277 -14.28 -23.98 -1.50
CA SER A 277 -13.72 -25.25 -1.96
C SER A 277 -12.94 -25.02 -3.22
N CYS A 278 -11.66 -24.65 -3.08
CA CYS A 278 -10.75 -24.37 -4.17
C CYS A 278 -9.73 -25.50 -4.29
N SER A 279 -9.67 -26.13 -5.44
CA SER A 279 -8.63 -27.12 -5.79
C SER A 279 -7.49 -26.45 -6.52
N LYS A 280 -6.28 -26.78 -6.07
CA LYS A 280 -5.04 -26.39 -6.77
C LYS A 280 -4.75 -27.34 -7.90
#